data_b0203545e9dc5208a63219ee812e8035
#
_entry.id   b0203545e9dc5208a63219ee812e8035
#
_cell.length_a   1.000
_cell.length_b   1.000
_cell.length_c   1.000
_cell.angle_alpha   90.00
_cell.angle_beta   90.00
_cell.angle_gamma   90.00
#
_symmetry.space_group_name_H-M   'P 1'
#
loop_
_entity.id
_entity.type
_entity.pdbx_description
1 polymer ?
#
loop_
_entity_poly.entity_id
_entity_poly.type
_entity_poly.pdbx_seq_one_letter_code
_entity_poly.pdbx_strand_id
1 'polypeptide(L)'
;LHPSYYSSTNNEFLNNEVNLYKTLTGKEVEISRQHYLKFDIKSTPNLLHSKGIKADFTMGFASKAGFRAGTSFPFYYFDFKTNLPLSLLAVPFCAMDGAYIIYETTKQEEALIQLKHLKEKVKSVGGLFITVFHERTFSKTHYKNASELFYKIYN
;
A
#
# COMPACT_ATOMS: atom_id res chain seq x y z
N LEU A 1 6.59 -7.38 -5.26
CA LEU A 1 5.62 -7.76 -6.28
C LEU A 1 4.38 -6.88 -6.18
N HIS A 2 3.86 -6.42 -7.33
CA HIS A 2 2.56 -5.78 -7.47
C HIS A 2 1.71 -6.67 -8.40
N PRO A 3 1.04 -7.69 -7.83
CA PRO A 3 0.40 -8.72 -8.64
C PRO A 3 -0.86 -8.22 -9.32
N SER A 4 -1.39 -8.97 -10.28
CA SER A 4 -2.60 -8.60 -11.03
C SER A 4 -3.84 -8.55 -10.15
N TYR A 5 -4.92 -7.95 -10.68
CA TYR A 5 -6.17 -7.75 -9.95
C TYR A 5 -6.79 -9.03 -9.36
N TYR A 6 -6.67 -10.14 -10.07
CA TYR A 6 -7.26 -11.43 -9.65
C TYR A 6 -6.41 -12.20 -8.64
N SER A 7 -5.13 -11.88 -8.51
CA SER A 7 -4.19 -12.59 -7.64
C SER A 7 -4.49 -12.41 -6.15
N SER A 8 -5.27 -11.39 -5.77
CA SER A 8 -5.64 -11.14 -4.36
C SER A 8 -6.50 -12.25 -3.74
N THR A 9 -7.22 -13.01 -4.57
CA THR A 9 -8.16 -14.05 -4.11
C THR A 9 -8.01 -15.36 -4.88
N ASN A 10 -7.11 -15.43 -5.86
CA ASN A 10 -6.88 -16.62 -6.70
C ASN A 10 -5.46 -17.12 -6.54
N ASN A 11 -5.34 -18.34 -5.97
CA ASN A 11 -4.05 -18.97 -5.69
C ASN A 11 -3.24 -19.27 -6.95
N GLU A 12 -3.88 -19.69 -8.04
CA GLU A 12 -3.23 -20.02 -9.29
C GLU A 12 -2.60 -18.79 -9.94
N PHE A 13 -3.36 -17.68 -10.05
CA PHE A 13 -2.84 -16.41 -10.56
C PHE A 13 -1.65 -15.93 -9.75
N LEU A 14 -1.77 -15.87 -8.42
CA LEU A 14 -0.67 -15.44 -7.57
C LEU A 14 0.56 -16.36 -7.71
N ASN A 15 0.33 -17.68 -7.77
CA ASN A 15 1.42 -18.64 -7.92
C ASN A 15 2.20 -18.44 -9.23
N ASN A 16 1.47 -18.25 -10.34
CA ASN A 16 2.08 -18.01 -11.64
C ASN A 16 2.92 -16.73 -11.65
N GLU A 17 2.45 -15.66 -11.02
CA GLU A 17 3.15 -14.38 -10.96
C GLU A 17 4.38 -14.43 -10.03
N VAL A 18 4.29 -15.14 -8.91
CA VAL A 18 5.43 -15.37 -8.01
C VAL A 18 6.50 -16.19 -8.71
N ASN A 19 6.12 -17.26 -9.43
CA ASN A 19 7.06 -18.09 -10.19
C ASN A 19 7.70 -17.30 -11.35
N LEU A 20 6.92 -16.49 -12.05
CA LEU A 20 7.45 -15.62 -13.11
C LEU A 20 8.47 -14.62 -12.55
N TYR A 21 8.15 -13.96 -11.42
CA TYR A 21 9.09 -13.06 -10.76
C TYR A 21 10.38 -13.77 -10.40
N LYS A 22 10.31 -14.96 -9.80
CA LYS A 22 11.48 -15.77 -9.45
C LYS A 22 12.30 -16.16 -10.69
N THR A 23 11.64 -16.57 -11.77
CA THR A 23 12.31 -16.93 -13.03
C THR A 23 13.05 -15.73 -13.63
N LEU A 24 12.42 -14.55 -13.64
CA LEU A 24 13.00 -13.34 -14.24
C LEU A 24 14.12 -12.70 -13.41
N THR A 25 14.03 -12.80 -12.08
CA THR A 25 14.94 -12.06 -11.18
C THR A 25 15.93 -12.95 -10.43
N GLY A 26 15.70 -14.26 -10.39
CA GLY A 26 16.45 -15.20 -9.54
C GLY A 26 16.18 -15.02 -8.04
N LYS A 27 15.16 -14.23 -7.63
CA LYS A 27 14.90 -13.88 -6.23
C LYS A 27 13.51 -14.34 -5.81
N GLU A 28 13.36 -14.65 -4.52
CA GLU A 28 12.06 -14.87 -3.91
C GLU A 28 11.29 -13.56 -3.74
N VAL A 29 9.95 -13.62 -3.78
CA VAL A 29 9.09 -12.48 -3.50
C VAL A 29 8.96 -12.33 -1.99
N GLU A 30 9.54 -11.29 -1.43
CA GLU A 30 9.46 -11.01 0.01
C GLU A 30 8.40 -9.95 0.37
N ILE A 31 8.08 -9.07 -0.57
CA ILE A 31 7.21 -7.90 -0.35
C ILE A 31 6.15 -7.85 -1.43
N SER A 32 4.90 -7.55 -1.03
CA SER A 32 3.81 -7.33 -1.98
C SER A 32 2.97 -6.09 -1.67
N ARG A 33 2.26 -5.62 -2.70
CA ARG A 33 1.12 -4.70 -2.61
C ARG A 33 0.10 -5.12 -3.65
N GLN A 34 -1.13 -5.41 -3.22
CA GLN A 34 -2.18 -5.86 -4.10
C GLN A 34 -2.67 -4.76 -5.04
N HIS A 35 -2.94 -5.12 -6.29
CA HIS A 35 -3.44 -4.21 -7.30
C HIS A 35 -4.83 -3.67 -6.92
N TYR A 36 -5.05 -2.37 -7.11
CA TYR A 36 -6.25 -1.65 -6.65
C TYR A 36 -6.53 -1.77 -5.15
N LEU A 37 -5.54 -2.14 -4.34
CA LEU A 37 -5.69 -2.40 -2.91
C LEU A 37 -6.81 -3.44 -2.61
N LYS A 38 -7.05 -4.33 -3.59
CA LYS A 38 -8.06 -5.39 -3.47
C LYS A 38 -7.61 -6.40 -2.42
N PHE A 39 -8.40 -6.54 -1.38
CA PHE A 39 -7.99 -7.28 -0.20
C PHE A 39 -9.19 -7.85 0.55
N ASP A 40 -9.21 -9.16 0.74
CA ASP A 40 -10.11 -9.84 1.66
C ASP A 40 -9.33 -10.26 2.91
N ILE A 41 -9.68 -9.70 4.05
CA ILE A 41 -8.99 -9.92 5.32
C ILE A 41 -8.96 -11.38 5.76
N LYS A 42 -9.93 -12.19 5.32
CA LYS A 42 -10.04 -13.61 5.69
C LYS A 42 -9.19 -14.53 4.81
N SER A 43 -8.92 -14.15 3.58
CA SER A 43 -8.25 -15.03 2.60
C SER A 43 -6.92 -14.50 2.08
N THR A 44 -6.83 -13.20 1.75
CA THR A 44 -5.63 -12.63 1.12
C THR A 44 -4.37 -12.78 1.98
N PRO A 45 -4.38 -12.55 3.32
CA PRO A 45 -3.19 -12.74 4.14
C PRO A 45 -2.66 -14.19 4.11
N ASN A 46 -3.54 -15.18 4.23
CA ASN A 46 -3.16 -16.58 4.17
C ASN A 46 -2.57 -16.96 2.81
N LEU A 47 -3.14 -16.41 1.73
CA LEU A 47 -2.66 -16.63 0.39
C LEU A 47 -1.24 -16.07 0.20
N LEU A 48 -0.99 -14.83 0.61
CA LEU A 48 0.33 -14.19 0.56
C LEU A 48 1.36 -14.93 1.44
N HIS A 49 0.98 -15.26 2.66
CA HIS A 49 1.82 -16.02 3.59
C HIS A 49 2.22 -17.37 3.03
N SER A 50 1.30 -18.11 2.36
CA SER A 50 1.58 -19.39 1.73
C SER A 50 2.62 -19.35 0.61
N LYS A 51 2.90 -18.15 0.06
CA LYS A 51 3.94 -17.91 -0.96
C LYS A 51 5.28 -17.41 -0.36
N GLY A 52 5.42 -17.41 0.95
CA GLY A 52 6.64 -16.94 1.61
C GLY A 52 6.81 -15.42 1.64
N ILE A 53 5.75 -14.66 1.29
CA ILE A 53 5.78 -13.20 1.36
C ILE A 53 5.82 -12.80 2.84
N LYS A 54 6.74 -11.90 3.18
CA LYS A 54 7.04 -11.47 4.55
C LYS A 54 6.35 -10.17 4.93
N ALA A 55 6.14 -9.28 3.95
CA ALA A 55 5.49 -7.98 4.20
C ALA A 55 4.52 -7.60 3.08
N ASP A 56 3.38 -7.02 3.47
CA ASP A 56 2.35 -6.53 2.56
C ASP A 56 2.05 -5.05 2.81
N PHE A 57 2.05 -4.26 1.74
CA PHE A 57 1.83 -2.82 1.73
C PHE A 57 0.46 -2.43 1.15
N THR A 58 -0.53 -3.31 1.26
CA THR A 58 -1.87 -3.08 0.70
C THR A 58 -2.76 -2.25 1.63
N MET A 59 -2.49 -2.23 2.94
CA MET A 59 -3.39 -1.69 3.95
C MET A 59 -3.39 -0.16 3.96
N GLY A 60 -4.17 0.43 3.06
CA GLY A 60 -4.42 1.85 2.94
C GLY A 60 -5.69 2.15 2.14
N PHE A 61 -6.06 3.42 2.02
CA PHE A 61 -7.19 3.87 1.21
C PHE A 61 -6.70 4.44 -0.12
N ALA A 62 -7.42 4.15 -1.22
CA ALA A 62 -7.14 4.72 -2.53
C ALA A 62 -7.66 6.14 -2.70
N SER A 63 -8.79 6.49 -2.04
CA SER A 63 -9.56 7.72 -2.30
C SER A 63 -9.54 8.75 -1.16
N LYS A 64 -8.82 8.48 -0.07
CA LYS A 64 -8.72 9.40 1.08
C LYS A 64 -7.45 9.18 1.88
N ALA A 65 -7.03 10.19 2.65
CA ALA A 65 -5.98 10.03 3.65
C ALA A 65 -6.48 9.31 4.91
N GLY A 66 -5.55 8.75 5.65
CA GLY A 66 -5.77 8.03 6.90
C GLY A 66 -5.37 6.56 6.82
N PHE A 67 -5.38 5.90 7.95
CA PHE A 67 -4.96 4.50 8.07
C PHE A 67 -6.17 3.57 8.00
N ARG A 68 -6.23 2.72 6.97
CA ARG A 68 -7.31 1.73 6.80
C ARG A 68 -7.37 0.73 7.96
N ALA A 69 -6.23 0.41 8.56
CA ALA A 69 -6.14 -0.46 9.73
C ALA A 69 -6.28 0.29 11.08
N GLY A 70 -6.51 1.61 11.08
CA GLY A 70 -6.59 2.41 12.30
C GLY A 70 -5.26 2.63 13.01
N THR A 71 -4.14 2.22 12.45
CA THR A 71 -2.80 2.33 13.03
C THR A 71 -1.75 2.72 12.01
N SER A 72 -0.74 3.50 12.45
CA SER A 72 0.47 3.83 11.69
C SER A 72 1.63 2.86 11.95
N PHE A 73 1.45 1.89 12.82
CA PHE A 73 2.46 0.88 13.12
C PHE A 73 2.25 -0.39 12.29
N PRO A 74 3.32 -1.04 11.83
CA PRO A 74 3.23 -2.38 11.27
C PRO A 74 2.68 -3.37 12.31
N PHE A 75 1.94 -4.36 11.83
CA PHE A 75 1.38 -5.42 12.67
C PHE A 75 1.32 -6.73 11.89
N TYR A 76 1.31 -7.86 12.59
CA TYR A 76 1.14 -9.16 11.96
C TYR A 76 -0.33 -9.41 11.62
N TYR A 77 -0.58 -9.93 10.41
CA TYR A 77 -1.91 -10.41 10.05
C TYR A 77 -2.29 -11.62 10.89
N PHE A 78 -3.59 -11.85 11.00
CA PHE A 78 -4.16 -12.92 11.81
C PHE A 78 -4.87 -13.95 10.93
N ASP A 79 -4.62 -15.23 11.16
CA ASP A 79 -5.35 -16.33 10.54
C ASP A 79 -6.58 -16.69 11.35
N PHE A 80 -7.75 -16.38 10.81
CA PHE A 80 -9.04 -16.66 11.46
C PHE A 80 -9.38 -18.15 11.52
N LYS A 81 -8.71 -19.02 10.76
CA LYS A 81 -8.94 -20.47 10.78
C LYS A 81 -8.19 -21.13 11.91
N THR A 82 -6.91 -20.78 12.09
CA THR A 82 -6.05 -21.34 13.13
C THR A 82 -6.10 -20.58 14.44
N ASN A 83 -6.70 -19.37 14.41
CA ASN A 83 -6.74 -18.43 15.53
C ASN A 83 -5.34 -18.02 16.02
N LEU A 84 -4.40 -17.84 15.08
CA LEU A 84 -3.00 -17.50 15.37
C LEU A 84 -2.53 -16.33 14.47
N PRO A 85 -1.53 -15.56 14.91
CA PRO A 85 -0.89 -14.58 14.04
C PRO A 85 -0.09 -15.28 12.92
N LEU A 86 -0.11 -14.70 11.72
CA LEU A 86 0.75 -15.11 10.62
C LEU A 86 2.13 -14.45 10.76
N SER A 87 3.17 -15.03 10.16
CA SER A 87 4.48 -14.36 9.99
C SER A 87 4.51 -13.41 8.80
N LEU A 88 3.36 -12.84 8.42
CA LEU A 88 3.18 -11.83 7.38
C LEU A 88 2.91 -10.48 8.04
N LEU A 89 3.80 -9.52 7.81
CA LEU A 89 3.69 -8.16 8.36
C LEU A 89 2.81 -7.29 7.46
N ALA A 90 1.75 -6.71 8.01
CA ALA A 90 1.04 -5.60 7.40
C ALA A 90 1.84 -4.31 7.63
N VAL A 91 2.14 -3.57 6.58
CA VAL A 91 2.77 -2.25 6.66
C VAL A 91 1.79 -1.22 6.10
N PRO A 92 1.03 -0.52 6.97
CA PRO A 92 0.02 0.42 6.54
C PRO A 92 0.63 1.64 5.85
N PHE A 93 -0.06 2.18 4.84
CA PHE A 93 0.21 3.50 4.29
C PHE A 93 -0.97 4.44 4.54
N CYS A 94 -0.73 5.74 4.59
CA CYS A 94 -1.72 6.71 5.03
C CYS A 94 -2.27 7.61 3.92
N ALA A 95 -1.67 7.61 2.74
CA ALA A 95 -2.13 8.44 1.63
C ALA A 95 -1.64 7.89 0.28
N MET A 96 -2.44 8.10 -0.75
CA MET A 96 -2.11 7.80 -2.14
C MET A 96 -2.35 9.04 -3.00
N ASP A 97 -1.50 9.28 -3.97
CA ASP A 97 -1.62 10.42 -4.89
C ASP A 97 -2.97 10.46 -5.62
N GLY A 98 -3.54 9.29 -5.94
CA GLY A 98 -4.85 9.17 -6.56
C GLY A 98 -5.96 9.88 -5.78
N ALA A 99 -5.90 9.91 -4.46
CA ALA A 99 -6.89 10.57 -3.61
C ALA A 99 -6.96 12.09 -3.83
N TYR A 100 -5.85 12.70 -4.25
CA TYR A 100 -5.72 14.15 -4.38
C TYR A 100 -5.64 14.63 -5.84
N ILE A 101 -5.32 13.72 -6.77
CA ILE A 101 -5.08 14.05 -8.18
C ILE A 101 -6.22 13.54 -9.06
N ILE A 102 -6.68 12.30 -8.82
CA ILE A 102 -7.67 11.64 -9.69
C ILE A 102 -9.09 11.88 -9.21
N TYR A 103 -9.31 11.80 -7.90
CA TYR A 103 -10.64 11.95 -7.32
C TYR A 103 -11.03 13.41 -7.06
N GLU A 104 -10.08 14.35 -7.28
CA GLU A 104 -10.27 15.83 -7.17
C GLU A 104 -11.08 16.26 -5.94
N THR A 105 -11.01 15.48 -4.87
CA THR A 105 -11.81 15.70 -3.68
C THR A 105 -11.34 16.90 -2.86
N THR A 106 -10.15 17.44 -3.19
CA THR A 106 -9.51 18.46 -2.35
C THR A 106 -8.55 19.30 -3.19
N LYS A 107 -8.54 20.62 -3.01
CA LYS A 107 -7.53 21.50 -3.61
C LYS A 107 -6.14 21.12 -3.11
N GLN A 108 -5.12 21.29 -3.95
CA GLN A 108 -3.74 20.90 -3.65
C GLN A 108 -3.20 21.48 -2.34
N GLU A 109 -3.57 22.73 -2.01
CA GLU A 109 -3.17 23.39 -0.76
C GLU A 109 -3.82 22.73 0.47
N GLU A 110 -5.10 22.41 0.39
CA GLU A 110 -5.81 21.71 1.46
C GLU A 110 -5.25 20.29 1.65
N ALA A 111 -4.94 19.59 0.57
CA ALA A 111 -4.29 18.28 0.59
C ALA A 111 -2.94 18.34 1.30
N LEU A 112 -2.12 19.36 1.01
CA LEU A 112 -0.84 19.56 1.65
C LEU A 112 -0.97 19.82 3.16
N ILE A 113 -1.92 20.65 3.57
CA ILE A 113 -2.20 20.93 4.99
C ILE A 113 -2.62 19.65 5.70
N GLN A 114 -3.55 18.88 5.13
CA GLN A 114 -4.00 17.61 5.70
C GLN A 114 -2.85 16.60 5.85
N LEU A 115 -2.01 16.46 4.83
CA LEU A 115 -0.91 15.51 4.83
C LEU A 115 0.20 15.92 5.81
N LYS A 116 0.53 17.21 5.91
CA LYS A 116 1.47 17.72 6.91
C LYS A 116 0.95 17.48 8.33
N HIS A 117 -0.32 17.77 8.58
CA HIS A 117 -0.93 17.51 9.89
C HIS A 117 -0.91 16.01 10.24
N LEU A 118 -1.22 15.13 9.27
CA LEU A 118 -1.15 13.69 9.46
C LEU A 118 0.29 13.23 9.72
N LYS A 119 1.28 13.78 8.99
CA LYS A 119 2.71 13.50 9.18
C LYS A 119 3.15 13.82 10.62
N GLU A 120 2.77 15.00 11.14
CA GLU A 120 3.11 15.40 12.50
C GLU A 120 2.42 14.51 13.56
N LYS A 121 1.17 14.13 13.35
CA LYS A 121 0.49 13.17 14.22
C LYS A 121 1.18 11.81 14.24
N VAL A 122 1.55 11.27 13.08
CA VAL A 122 2.26 10.00 12.98
C VAL A 122 3.62 10.08 13.67
N LYS A 123 4.35 11.18 13.46
CA LYS A 123 5.65 11.45 14.11
C LYS A 123 5.52 11.52 15.63
N SER A 124 4.48 12.17 16.15
CA SER A 124 4.28 12.34 17.60
C SER A 124 4.06 11.02 18.35
N VAL A 125 3.60 9.97 17.65
CA VAL A 125 3.44 8.63 18.23
C VAL A 125 4.55 7.66 17.84
N GLY A 126 5.57 8.10 17.08
CA GLY A 126 6.66 7.24 16.61
C GLY A 126 6.25 6.22 15.53
N GLY A 127 5.15 6.48 14.82
CA GLY A 127 4.65 5.62 13.76
C GLY A 127 5.34 5.81 12.40
N LEU A 128 4.91 5.06 11.40
CA LEU A 128 5.43 5.16 10.03
C LEU A 128 4.51 6.03 9.17
N PHE A 129 5.05 7.12 8.62
CA PHE A 129 4.37 7.95 7.62
C PHE A 129 4.75 7.46 6.22
N ILE A 130 3.90 6.62 5.62
CA ILE A 130 4.11 6.03 4.31
C ILE A 130 3.06 6.57 3.35
N THR A 131 3.50 7.04 2.18
CA THR A 131 2.62 7.44 1.08
C THR A 131 2.90 6.65 -0.18
N VAL A 132 1.92 6.57 -1.07
CA VAL A 132 2.03 5.92 -2.38
C VAL A 132 1.87 6.96 -3.47
N PHE A 133 2.91 7.13 -4.29
CA PHE A 133 2.90 7.95 -5.47
C PHE A 133 3.21 7.11 -6.71
N HIS A 134 2.39 7.23 -7.74
CA HIS A 134 2.63 6.54 -9.00
C HIS A 134 3.60 7.34 -9.86
N GLU A 135 4.34 6.67 -10.75
CA GLU A 135 5.29 7.29 -11.67
C GLU A 135 4.64 8.39 -12.54
N ARG A 136 3.37 8.20 -12.93
CA ARG A 136 2.59 9.19 -13.70
C ARG A 136 2.44 10.54 -12.99
N THR A 137 2.48 10.57 -11.67
CA THR A 137 2.41 11.80 -10.86
C THR A 137 3.60 12.71 -11.12
N PHE A 138 4.74 12.13 -11.51
CA PHE A 138 5.96 12.84 -11.84
C PHE A 138 6.06 13.21 -13.33
N SER A 139 5.08 12.79 -14.14
CA SER A 139 5.01 13.11 -15.56
C SER A 139 4.45 14.51 -15.79
N LYS A 140 5.21 15.36 -16.48
CA LYS A 140 4.78 16.71 -16.86
C LYS A 140 3.61 16.74 -17.85
N THR A 141 3.35 15.62 -18.53
CA THR A 141 2.30 15.51 -19.57
C THR A 141 0.95 15.10 -19.02
N HIS A 142 0.90 14.34 -17.91
CA HIS A 142 -0.35 13.79 -17.37
C HIS A 142 -0.93 14.64 -16.23
N TYR A 143 -0.08 15.06 -15.29
CA TYR A 143 -0.54 15.81 -14.11
C TYR A 143 0.38 16.99 -13.85
N LYS A 144 0.04 18.12 -14.45
CA LYS A 144 0.80 19.36 -14.29
C LYS A 144 0.86 19.75 -12.81
N ASN A 145 2.06 19.91 -12.27
CA ASN A 145 2.32 20.28 -10.87
C ASN A 145 1.96 19.23 -9.81
N ALA A 146 1.52 18.02 -10.17
CA ALA A 146 1.17 17.01 -9.17
C ALA A 146 2.38 16.52 -8.35
N SER A 147 3.57 16.49 -8.93
CA SER A 147 4.82 16.18 -8.23
C SER A 147 5.18 17.19 -7.13
N GLU A 148 4.67 18.43 -7.21
CA GLU A 148 4.91 19.44 -6.17
C GLU A 148 4.37 19.00 -4.81
N LEU A 149 3.23 18.30 -4.78
CA LEU A 149 2.67 17.78 -3.54
C LEU A 149 3.66 16.85 -2.84
N PHE A 150 4.29 15.93 -3.60
CA PHE A 150 5.31 15.04 -3.08
C PHE A 150 6.48 15.81 -2.47
N TYR A 151 7.07 16.74 -3.22
CA TYR A 151 8.22 17.49 -2.74
C TYR A 151 7.89 18.35 -1.51
N LYS A 152 6.72 19.00 -1.48
CA LYS A 152 6.28 19.82 -0.33
C LYS A 152 5.96 19.04 0.95
N ILE A 153 5.66 17.72 0.82
CA ILE A 153 5.43 16.85 1.97
C ILE A 153 6.75 16.37 2.59
N TYR A 154 7.77 16.12 1.75
CA TYR A 154 9.01 15.48 2.17
C TYR A 154 10.16 16.46 2.39
N ASN A 155 10.05 17.69 1.92
CA ASN A 155 10.94 18.80 2.26
C ASN A 155 10.36 19.65 3.38
#